data_b7fd72189ac71e32a8a355eb9450605c
#
_entry.id   b7fd72189ac71e32a8a355eb9450605c
#
_cell.length_a   1.000
_cell.length_b   1.000
_cell.length_c   1.000
_cell.angle_alpha   90.00
_cell.angle_beta   90.00
_cell.angle_gamma   90.00
#
_symmetry.space_group_name_H-M   'P 1'
#
loop_
_entity.id
_entity.type
_entity.pdbx_description
1 polymer ?
#
loop_
_entity_poly.entity_id
_entity_poly.type
_entity_poly.pdbx_seq_one_letter_code
_entity_poly.pdbx_strand_id
1 'polypeptide(L)'
;MTSLDLSALTDGDEAGVVSMGVEYGVVSFLKVGESLQIRFIRGSQRYGKILVEETAEQVEKLEEIPADCGKQITVHYIVKRDGIQDLNQVEKGFPKELVTFSYGIGDEEPRLAGQMTAVPGRWVGVKHGVFYISDHESSSGEAAVKSVQYHFF
;
A
#
# COMPACT_ATOMS: atom_id res chain seq x y z
N MET A 1 -4.42 -10.01 -3.66
CA MET A 1 -3.33 -9.89 -4.64
C MET A 1 -3.74 -8.95 -5.76
N THR A 2 -2.91 -8.00 -6.09
CA THR A 2 -3.16 -7.03 -7.17
C THR A 2 -1.99 -7.07 -8.15
N SER A 3 -2.27 -7.25 -9.43
CA SER A 3 -1.28 -7.24 -10.48
C SER A 3 -1.38 -5.94 -11.29
N LEU A 4 -0.26 -5.24 -11.42
CA LEU A 4 -0.14 -3.95 -12.06
C LEU A 4 0.79 -4.02 -13.27
N ASP A 5 0.44 -3.29 -14.32
CA ASP A 5 1.34 -2.95 -15.42
C ASP A 5 1.68 -1.46 -15.31
N LEU A 6 2.92 -1.17 -14.99
CA LEU A 6 3.43 0.18 -14.75
C LEU A 6 4.41 0.65 -15.84
N SER A 7 4.44 -0.07 -16.97
CA SER A 7 5.38 0.24 -18.07
C SER A 7 5.11 1.57 -18.75
N ALA A 8 3.89 2.10 -18.63
CA ALA A 8 3.47 3.35 -19.23
C ALA A 8 3.53 4.57 -18.27
N LEU A 9 4.12 4.43 -17.09
CA LEU A 9 4.39 5.57 -16.22
C LEU A 9 5.39 6.52 -16.87
N THR A 10 5.13 7.82 -16.75
CA THR A 10 6.07 8.86 -17.12
C THR A 10 6.82 9.39 -15.89
N ASP A 11 7.89 10.14 -16.12
CA ASP A 11 8.73 10.67 -15.04
C ASP A 11 7.90 11.48 -14.05
N GLY A 12 8.06 11.19 -12.75
CA GLY A 12 7.29 11.78 -11.65
C GLY A 12 5.94 11.11 -11.37
N ASP A 13 5.51 10.15 -12.19
CA ASP A 13 4.29 9.39 -11.92
C ASP A 13 4.53 8.34 -10.83
N GLU A 14 3.54 8.17 -10.00
CA GLU A 14 3.53 7.22 -8.91
C GLU A 14 2.24 6.40 -8.90
N ALA A 15 2.37 5.11 -8.77
CA ALA A 15 1.24 4.20 -8.63
C ALA A 15 1.53 3.12 -7.63
N GLY A 16 0.50 2.45 -7.15
CA GLY A 16 0.68 1.35 -6.20
C GLY A 16 -0.60 0.92 -5.52
N VAL A 17 -0.42 0.31 -4.38
CA VAL A 17 -1.51 -0.16 -3.52
C VAL A 17 -1.44 0.50 -2.16
N VAL A 18 -2.60 0.76 -1.59
CA VAL A 18 -2.75 1.40 -0.30
C VAL A 18 -3.70 0.61 0.59
N SER A 19 -3.36 0.49 1.85
CA SER A 19 -4.27 0.10 2.91
C SER A 19 -4.46 1.31 3.82
N MET A 20 -5.67 1.80 3.93
CA MET A 20 -5.98 3.07 4.57
C MET A 20 -7.01 2.90 5.68
N GLY A 21 -6.66 3.34 6.86
CA GLY A 21 -7.49 3.49 8.04
C GLY A 21 -7.08 4.77 8.77
N VAL A 22 -7.02 4.74 10.10
CA VAL A 22 -6.38 5.80 10.89
C VAL A 22 -4.88 5.82 10.61
N GLU A 23 -4.27 4.65 10.56
CA GLU A 23 -2.95 4.44 9.99
C GLU A 23 -3.09 3.98 8.54
N TYR A 24 -2.10 4.27 7.71
CA TYR A 24 -2.03 3.81 6.34
C TYR A 24 -0.67 3.21 6.01
N GLY A 25 -0.69 2.25 5.10
CA GLY A 25 0.49 1.65 4.50
C GLY A 25 0.35 1.61 2.99
N VAL A 26 1.44 1.88 2.30
CA VAL A 26 1.48 1.97 0.84
C VAL A 26 2.67 1.21 0.32
N VAL A 27 2.47 0.39 -0.71
CA VAL A 27 3.54 -0.05 -1.60
C VAL A 27 3.46 0.83 -2.83
N SER A 28 4.48 1.63 -3.05
CA SER A 28 4.54 2.67 -4.05
C SER A 28 5.63 2.39 -5.07
N PHE A 29 5.33 2.69 -6.32
CA PHE A 29 6.22 2.59 -7.47
C PHE A 29 6.31 3.96 -8.12
N LEU A 30 7.43 4.65 -7.89
CA LEU A 30 7.68 5.99 -8.40
C LEU A 30 8.61 5.92 -9.62
N LYS A 31 8.16 6.47 -10.74
CA LYS A 31 8.98 6.61 -11.94
C LYS A 31 9.95 7.78 -11.77
N VAL A 32 11.23 7.49 -11.84
CA VAL A 32 12.31 8.49 -11.78
C VAL A 32 13.28 8.24 -12.93
N GLY A 33 13.24 9.08 -13.95
CA GLY A 33 14.04 8.90 -15.15
C GLY A 33 13.75 7.53 -15.80
N GLU A 34 14.78 6.71 -15.97
CA GLU A 34 14.69 5.37 -16.57
C GLU A 34 14.47 4.25 -15.52
N SER A 35 14.14 4.60 -14.29
CA SER A 35 13.99 3.66 -13.18
C SER A 35 12.61 3.74 -12.54
N LEU A 36 12.21 2.65 -11.88
CA LEU A 36 11.14 2.62 -10.90
C LEU A 36 11.74 2.44 -9.50
N GLN A 37 11.46 3.37 -8.62
CA GLN A 37 11.76 3.24 -7.20
C GLN A 37 10.61 2.54 -6.50
N ILE A 38 10.89 1.44 -5.83
CA ILE A 38 9.91 0.70 -5.04
C ILE A 38 10.07 1.14 -3.59
N ARG A 39 8.98 1.63 -3.02
CA ARG A 39 8.98 2.23 -1.68
C ARG A 39 7.88 1.63 -0.83
N PHE A 40 8.14 1.54 0.46
CA PHE A 40 7.11 1.31 1.46
C PHE A 40 6.90 2.61 2.25
N ILE A 41 5.67 3.05 2.31
CA ILE A 41 5.28 4.30 2.95
C ILE A 41 4.27 3.99 4.03
N ARG A 42 4.42 4.56 5.21
CA ARG A 42 3.46 4.47 6.29
C ARG A 42 3.32 5.78 7.02
N GLY A 43 2.14 6.03 7.51
CA GLY A 43 1.83 7.21 8.28
C GLY A 43 0.50 7.07 9.00
N SER A 44 0.08 8.10 9.68
CA SER A 44 -1.22 8.17 10.31
C SER A 44 -1.94 9.44 9.89
N GLN A 45 -3.26 9.35 9.82
CA GLN A 45 -4.13 10.49 9.52
C GLN A 45 -4.87 10.92 10.78
N ARG A 46 -5.01 12.23 10.92
CA ARG A 46 -5.93 12.78 11.92
C ARG A 46 -7.36 12.57 11.45
N TYR A 47 -8.12 11.80 12.20
CA TYR A 47 -9.52 11.58 11.90
C TYR A 47 -10.40 12.36 12.89
N GLY A 48 -10.83 13.56 12.49
CA GLY A 48 -11.71 14.41 13.30
C GLY A 48 -11.11 14.83 14.65
N LYS A 49 -11.90 14.75 15.73
CA LYS A 49 -11.47 15.07 17.10
C LYS A 49 -10.77 13.91 17.82
N ILE A 50 -10.62 12.77 17.18
CA ILE A 50 -9.84 11.67 17.75
C ILE A 50 -8.39 12.08 17.58
N LEU A 51 -7.74 12.38 18.69
CA LEU A 51 -6.34 12.72 18.79
C LEU A 51 -5.48 11.47 18.50
N VAL A 52 -5.36 11.13 17.25
CA VAL A 52 -4.21 10.39 16.80
C VAL A 52 -3.19 11.45 16.41
N GLU A 53 -2.05 11.47 17.06
CA GLU A 53 -0.97 12.34 16.64
C GLU A 53 -0.65 12.01 15.18
N GLU A 54 -0.66 13.03 14.31
CA GLU A 54 -0.16 12.87 12.97
C GLU A 54 1.31 12.50 13.08
N THR A 55 1.61 11.21 12.87
CA THR A 55 2.99 10.82 12.72
C THR A 55 3.45 11.24 11.33
N ALA A 56 4.62 11.87 11.27
CA ALA A 56 5.25 12.19 10.00
C ALA A 56 5.33 10.93 9.14
N GLU A 57 5.02 11.07 7.86
CA GLU A 57 5.10 9.99 6.89
C GLU A 57 6.53 9.42 6.86
N GLN A 58 6.63 8.11 6.97
CA GLN A 58 7.89 7.39 6.88
C GLN A 58 7.96 6.73 5.51
N VAL A 59 8.99 7.06 4.75
CA VAL A 59 9.25 6.52 3.41
C VAL A 59 10.52 5.68 3.45
N GLU A 60 10.40 4.42 3.10
CA GLU A 60 11.52 3.50 2.96
C GLU A 60 11.66 3.10 1.48
N LYS A 61 12.81 3.42 0.88
CA LYS A 61 13.15 2.92 -0.45
C LYS A 61 13.64 1.48 -0.33
N LEU A 62 12.91 0.55 -0.92
CA LEU A 62 13.21 -0.88 -0.86
C LEU A 62 14.22 -1.29 -1.93
N GLU A 63 13.95 -0.89 -3.16
CA GLU A 63 14.85 -1.15 -4.31
C GLU A 63 14.56 -0.19 -5.46
N GLU A 64 15.40 -0.26 -6.47
CA GLU A 64 15.26 0.46 -7.73
C GLU A 64 15.49 -0.52 -8.88
N ILE A 65 14.57 -0.53 -9.83
CA ILE A 65 14.59 -1.42 -10.98
C ILE A 65 14.50 -0.61 -12.28
N PRO A 66 14.95 -1.16 -13.42
CA PRO A 66 14.69 -0.53 -14.72
C PRO A 66 13.18 -0.39 -14.97
N ALA A 67 12.77 0.73 -15.55
CA ALA A 67 11.36 1.04 -15.75
C ALA A 67 10.63 0.06 -16.67
N ASP A 68 11.33 -0.60 -17.59
CA ASP A 68 10.80 -1.63 -18.48
C ASP A 68 10.38 -2.90 -17.74
N CYS A 69 10.93 -3.15 -16.56
CA CYS A 69 10.52 -4.25 -15.68
C CYS A 69 9.15 -4.02 -15.04
N GLY A 70 8.58 -2.82 -15.13
CA GLY A 70 7.30 -2.45 -14.53
C GLY A 70 6.07 -3.17 -15.10
N LYS A 71 6.22 -3.93 -16.19
CA LYS A 71 5.09 -4.63 -16.86
C LYS A 71 4.40 -5.70 -16.02
N GLN A 72 5.09 -6.26 -15.05
CA GLN A 72 4.60 -7.44 -14.32
C GLN A 72 4.88 -7.31 -12.82
N ILE A 73 4.39 -6.25 -12.21
CA ILE A 73 4.49 -6.08 -10.77
C ILE A 73 3.25 -6.63 -10.10
N THR A 74 3.45 -7.56 -9.18
CA THR A 74 2.38 -8.13 -8.38
C THR A 74 2.57 -7.74 -6.92
N VAL A 75 1.54 -7.15 -6.33
CA VAL A 75 1.53 -6.78 -4.92
C VAL A 75 0.57 -7.66 -4.16
N HIS A 76 1.08 -8.28 -3.12
CA HIS A 76 0.28 -9.05 -2.17
C HIS A 76 0.17 -8.26 -0.88
N TYR A 77 -1.02 -8.22 -0.31
CA TYR A 77 -1.17 -7.82 1.07
C TYR A 77 -2.04 -8.81 1.81
N ILE A 78 -1.55 -9.21 2.95
CA ILE A 78 -2.19 -10.19 3.82
C ILE A 78 -2.62 -9.46 5.07
N VAL A 79 -3.91 -9.48 5.35
CA VAL A 79 -4.47 -8.96 6.58
C VAL A 79 -4.57 -10.13 7.56
N LYS A 80 -3.81 -10.05 8.65
CA LYS A 80 -3.94 -10.97 9.77
C LYS A 80 -4.53 -10.23 10.96
N ARG A 81 -5.61 -10.76 11.48
CA ARG A 81 -6.08 -10.35 12.79
C ARG A 81 -5.12 -10.92 13.83
N ASP A 82 -4.51 -10.07 14.61
CA ASP A 82 -3.91 -10.49 15.88
C ASP A 82 -5.05 -11.04 16.71
N GLY A 83 -4.99 -12.35 16.98
CA GLY A 83 -6.10 -13.08 17.54
C GLY A 83 -6.68 -12.39 18.76
N ILE A 84 -7.90 -11.91 18.64
CA ILE A 84 -8.70 -11.50 19.77
C ILE A 84 -9.10 -12.78 20.47
N GLN A 85 -8.28 -13.20 21.40
CA GLN A 85 -8.60 -14.34 22.24
C GLN A 85 -9.45 -13.93 23.45
N ASP A 86 -9.59 -12.63 23.71
CA ASP A 86 -10.31 -12.13 24.86
C ASP A 86 -11.38 -11.10 24.42
N LEU A 87 -12.65 -11.50 24.55
CA LEU A 87 -13.79 -10.64 24.30
C LEU A 87 -13.79 -9.36 25.17
N ASN A 88 -13.10 -9.36 26.30
CA ASN A 88 -12.95 -8.18 27.14
C ASN A 88 -12.02 -7.12 26.51
N GLN A 89 -11.20 -7.49 25.53
CA GLN A 89 -10.41 -6.53 24.78
C GLN A 89 -11.23 -5.80 23.70
N VAL A 90 -12.35 -6.37 23.28
CA VAL A 90 -13.29 -5.74 22.35
C VAL A 90 -13.96 -4.51 22.99
N GLU A 91 -14.16 -4.52 24.30
CA GLU A 91 -14.72 -3.37 25.03
C GLU A 91 -13.75 -2.20 25.19
N LYS A 92 -12.43 -2.46 25.05
CA LYS A 92 -11.38 -1.44 25.25
C LYS A 92 -10.84 -0.81 23.97
N GLY A 93 -11.28 -1.25 22.81
CA GLY A 93 -10.84 -0.72 21.54
C GLY A 93 -11.11 -1.68 20.38
N PHE A 94 -11.05 -1.15 19.16
CA PHE A 94 -11.19 -1.97 17.96
C PHE A 94 -10.04 -2.97 17.85
N PRO A 95 -10.32 -4.18 17.31
CA PRO A 95 -9.27 -5.16 17.08
C PRO A 95 -8.19 -4.56 16.19
N LYS A 96 -6.94 -4.72 16.61
CA LYS A 96 -5.80 -4.36 15.78
C LYS A 96 -5.58 -5.47 14.76
N GLU A 97 -5.49 -5.11 13.51
CA GLU A 97 -5.15 -6.04 12.44
C GLU A 97 -3.75 -5.72 11.93
N LEU A 98 -2.91 -6.72 11.77
CA LEU A 98 -1.62 -6.57 11.13
C LEU A 98 -1.79 -6.76 9.63
N VAL A 99 -1.42 -5.75 8.86
CA VAL A 99 -1.37 -5.83 7.40
C VAL A 99 0.07 -5.97 6.96
N THR A 100 0.36 -7.06 6.28
CA THR A 100 1.68 -7.34 5.71
C THR A 100 1.62 -7.16 4.20
N PHE A 101 2.52 -6.37 3.67
CA PHE A 101 2.68 -6.13 2.24
C PHE A 101 3.89 -6.88 1.71
N SER A 102 3.71 -7.52 0.57
CA SER A 102 4.78 -8.14 -0.21
C SER A 102 4.60 -7.78 -1.68
N TYR A 103 5.67 -7.75 -2.43
CA TYR A 103 5.62 -7.50 -3.86
C TYR A 103 6.56 -8.45 -4.61
N GLY A 104 6.24 -8.72 -5.86
CA GLY A 104 7.04 -9.50 -6.79
C GLY A 104 7.08 -8.84 -8.15
N ILE A 105 8.16 -9.04 -8.89
CA ILE A 105 8.38 -8.53 -10.22
C ILE A 105 8.40 -9.74 -11.17
N GLY A 106 7.51 -9.73 -12.17
CA GLY A 106 7.37 -10.88 -13.06
C GLY A 106 6.95 -12.12 -12.30
N ASP A 107 7.68 -13.20 -12.51
CA ASP A 107 7.44 -14.52 -11.91
C ASP A 107 8.29 -14.74 -10.63
N GLU A 108 8.91 -13.70 -10.11
CA GLU A 108 9.71 -13.81 -8.89
C GLU A 108 8.83 -14.06 -7.66
N GLU A 109 9.39 -14.81 -6.70
CA GLU A 109 8.76 -15.00 -5.40
C GLU A 109 8.57 -13.65 -4.69
N PRO A 110 7.40 -13.41 -4.10
CA PRO A 110 7.14 -12.16 -3.41
C PRO A 110 8.07 -11.94 -2.23
N ARG A 111 8.60 -10.74 -2.12
CA ARG A 111 9.43 -10.29 -1.00
C ARG A 111 8.68 -9.30 -0.12
N LEU A 112 9.03 -9.28 1.15
CA LEU A 112 8.41 -8.40 2.13
C LEU A 112 8.68 -6.94 1.75
N ALA A 113 7.63 -6.14 1.67
CA ALA A 113 7.70 -4.69 1.55
C ALA A 113 7.67 -4.01 2.92
N GLY A 114 6.72 -4.39 3.75
CA GLY A 114 6.56 -3.82 5.07
C GLY A 114 5.28 -4.26 5.75
N GLN A 115 5.06 -3.71 6.95
CA GLN A 115 3.91 -4.01 7.77
C GLN A 115 3.34 -2.74 8.40
N MET A 116 2.04 -2.72 8.59
CA MET A 116 1.34 -1.69 9.34
C MET A 116 0.29 -2.30 10.25
N THR A 117 -0.05 -1.60 11.30
CA THR A 117 -1.22 -1.94 12.12
C THR A 117 -2.43 -1.23 11.55
N ALA A 118 -3.42 -2.00 11.13
CA ALA A 118 -4.67 -1.46 10.65
C ALA A 118 -5.57 -1.07 11.82
N VAL A 119 -5.80 0.22 11.97
CA VAL A 119 -6.73 0.77 12.96
C VAL A 119 -7.92 1.35 12.19
N PRO A 120 -9.11 0.74 12.30
CA PRO A 120 -10.28 1.27 11.64
C PRO A 120 -10.68 2.63 12.21
N GLY A 121 -11.12 3.54 11.37
CA GLY A 121 -11.74 4.79 11.79
C GLY A 121 -13.11 4.54 12.47
N ARG A 122 -13.61 5.52 13.21
CA ARG A 122 -14.83 5.41 14.02
C ARG A 122 -16.07 4.93 13.22
N TRP A 123 -16.14 5.27 11.93
CA TRP A 123 -17.29 5.00 11.07
C TRP A 123 -16.89 4.26 9.78
N VAL A 124 -15.62 4.06 9.56
CA VAL A 124 -15.10 3.49 8.30
C VAL A 124 -14.05 2.45 8.65
N GLY A 125 -14.26 1.24 8.16
CA GLY A 125 -13.25 0.19 8.24
C GLY A 125 -12.00 0.52 7.43
N VAL A 126 -10.98 -0.30 7.57
CA VAL A 126 -9.77 -0.21 6.74
C VAL A 126 -10.14 -0.52 5.29
N LYS A 127 -9.73 0.34 4.39
CA LYS A 127 -9.96 0.18 2.94
C LYS A 127 -8.66 -0.17 2.24
N HIS A 128 -8.76 -1.03 1.25
CA HIS A 128 -7.66 -1.39 0.37
C HIS A 128 -7.97 -0.89 -1.03
N GLY A 129 -6.97 -0.36 -1.71
CA GLY A 129 -7.16 0.19 -3.03
C GLY A 129 -5.89 0.28 -3.84
N VAL A 130 -6.08 0.66 -5.09
CA VAL A 130 -5.02 1.02 -6.03
C VAL A 130 -5.06 2.52 -6.22
N PHE A 131 -3.92 3.15 -6.39
CA PHE A 131 -3.82 4.57 -6.66
C PHE A 131 -2.87 4.86 -7.81
N TYR A 132 -3.07 6.02 -8.42
CA TYR A 132 -2.18 6.65 -9.38
C TYR A 132 -2.14 8.15 -9.07
N ILE A 133 -0.95 8.70 -9.00
CA ILE A 133 -0.71 10.13 -8.77
C ILE A 133 0.35 10.59 -9.77
N SER A 134 0.17 11.78 -10.32
CA SER A 134 1.19 12.45 -11.11
C SER A 134 1.54 13.79 -10.48
N ASP A 135 2.80 14.16 -10.52
CA ASP A 135 3.28 15.49 -10.13
C ASP A 135 3.09 16.54 -11.25
N HIS A 136 2.63 16.12 -12.43
CA HIS A 136 2.38 16.97 -13.58
C HIS A 136 0.89 17.02 -13.94
N GLU A 137 0.34 18.23 -14.11
CA GLU A 137 -1.04 18.41 -14.54
C GLU A 137 -1.34 17.84 -15.95
N SER A 138 -0.29 17.65 -16.75
CA SER A 138 -0.38 17.16 -18.13
C SER A 138 0.28 15.80 -18.35
N SER A 139 0.37 14.97 -17.31
CA SER A 139 0.93 13.63 -17.46
C SER A 139 0.12 12.81 -18.47
N SER A 140 0.83 12.18 -19.40
CA SER A 140 0.27 11.19 -20.34
C SER A 140 0.52 9.75 -19.89
N GLY A 141 1.08 9.58 -18.69
CA GLY A 141 1.34 8.27 -18.10
C GLY A 141 0.06 7.55 -17.69
N GLU A 142 0.15 6.25 -17.58
CA GLU A 142 -0.92 5.41 -17.09
C GLU A 142 -0.39 4.21 -16.30
N ALA A 143 -1.21 3.72 -15.40
CA ALA A 143 -0.99 2.46 -14.71
C ALA A 143 -2.18 1.54 -14.98
N ALA A 144 -1.93 0.33 -15.43
CA ALA A 144 -2.99 -0.62 -15.71
C ALA A 144 -3.10 -1.65 -14.58
N VAL A 145 -4.32 -1.81 -14.04
CA VAL A 145 -4.64 -2.89 -13.12
C VAL A 145 -5.01 -4.11 -13.95
N LYS A 146 -4.19 -5.15 -13.93
CA LYS A 146 -4.42 -6.38 -14.69
C LYS A 146 -5.36 -7.34 -13.99
N SER A 147 -5.22 -7.45 -12.67
CA SER A 147 -6.11 -8.28 -11.86
C SER A 147 -6.13 -7.84 -10.42
N VAL A 148 -7.26 -8.09 -9.77
CA VAL A 148 -7.40 -8.02 -8.31
C VAL A 148 -8.02 -9.34 -7.86
N GLN A 149 -7.35 -10.06 -6.98
CA GLN A 149 -7.83 -11.34 -6.47
C GLN A 149 -7.95 -11.27 -4.95
N TYR A 150 -9.06 -11.75 -4.45
CA TYR A 150 -9.35 -11.85 -3.01
C TYR A 150 -9.43 -13.33 -2.62
N HIS A 151 -8.74 -13.67 -1.55
CA HIS A 151 -8.83 -14.99 -0.93
C HIS A 151 -9.30 -14.79 0.51
N PHE A 152 -10.36 -15.49 0.87
CA PHE A 152 -10.87 -15.51 2.24
C PHE A 152 -10.50 -16.85 2.86
N PHE A 153 -10.02 -16.79 4.07
CA PHE A 153 -9.61 -17.96 4.84
C PHE A 153 -10.57 -18.22 5.97
#